data_504184a08b79045cdf31855e6c727110
#
_entry.id   504184a08b79045cdf31855e6c727110
#
_cell.length_a   1.000
_cell.length_b   1.000
_cell.length_c   1.000
_cell.angle_alpha   90.00
_cell.angle_beta   90.00
_cell.angle_gamma   90.00
#
_symmetry.space_group_name_H-M   'P 1'
#
loop_
_entity.id
_entity.type
_entity.pdbx_description
1 polymer ?
#
loop_
_entity_poly.entity_id
_entity_poly.type
_entity_poly.pdbx_seq_one_letter_code
_entity_poly.pdbx_strand_id
1 'polypeptide(L)'
;FKKAIEDSGFKGSYRGVYPIKVNQQRHLVQELVKFGQATTLGLECGSKPELLVVLAMMGTENALITCNGFKDVEYIETAILSQKLGRNTIIVVDRVAELPMIIEAAKKFSILPKIGLRAKLHTKGAGKWIDSSGDRSKFGLTTLEIVEAVELLKKENMLEALELLHFHIGSQIPSISSVKGSLKEGARFYTELHAMGAKLQYMDVGGGLGVDYDGSGATDSSINYTC
;
A
#
# COMPACT_ATOMS: atom_id res chain seq x y z
N PHE A 1 -15.98 6.66 -3.13
CA PHE A 1 -14.63 7.19 -3.42
C PHE A 1 -14.49 7.60 -4.88
N LYS A 2 -14.75 6.71 -5.85
CA LYS A 2 -14.60 7.03 -7.30
C LYS A 2 -15.37 8.29 -7.68
N LYS A 3 -16.65 8.37 -7.34
CA LYS A 3 -17.50 9.55 -7.60
C LYS A 3 -16.93 10.82 -6.94
N ALA A 4 -16.50 10.73 -5.67
CA ALA A 4 -15.94 11.89 -4.96
C ALA A 4 -14.64 12.41 -5.61
N ILE A 5 -13.81 11.52 -6.12
CA ILE A 5 -12.60 11.89 -6.87
C ILE A 5 -12.94 12.56 -8.19
N GLU A 6 -13.90 12.02 -8.95
CA GLU A 6 -14.40 12.60 -10.18
C GLU A 6 -15.00 13.99 -9.94
N ASP A 7 -15.86 14.12 -8.93
CA ASP A 7 -16.52 15.39 -8.55
C ASP A 7 -15.51 16.46 -8.08
N SER A 8 -14.38 16.04 -7.51
CA SER A 8 -13.31 16.96 -7.06
C SER A 8 -12.47 17.54 -8.19
N GLY A 9 -12.61 17.02 -9.41
CA GLY A 9 -11.78 17.39 -10.57
C GLY A 9 -10.34 16.84 -10.51
N PHE A 10 -10.05 15.91 -9.61
CA PHE A 10 -8.76 15.24 -9.56
C PHE A 10 -8.53 14.44 -10.85
N LYS A 11 -7.33 14.55 -11.44
CA LYS A 11 -7.01 13.93 -12.74
C LYS A 11 -6.56 12.48 -12.65
N GLY A 12 -6.28 11.98 -11.46
CA GLY A 12 -5.94 10.59 -11.23
C GLY A 12 -7.18 9.68 -11.16
N SER A 13 -6.97 8.39 -11.13
CA SER A 13 -8.02 7.38 -10.99
C SER A 13 -7.97 6.69 -9.63
N TYR A 14 -9.13 6.29 -9.11
CA TYR A 14 -9.23 5.47 -7.92
C TYR A 14 -9.01 3.99 -8.24
N ARG A 15 -8.19 3.33 -7.42
CA ARG A 15 -7.95 1.90 -7.45
C ARG A 15 -8.17 1.34 -6.04
N GLY A 16 -9.26 0.60 -5.82
CA GLY A 16 -9.48 -0.10 -4.57
C GLY A 16 -8.55 -1.31 -4.47
N VAL A 17 -8.00 -1.56 -3.28
CA VAL A 17 -7.20 -2.76 -2.97
C VAL A 17 -7.70 -3.33 -1.66
N TYR A 18 -8.16 -4.57 -1.67
CA TYR A 18 -8.70 -5.24 -0.48
C TYR A 18 -7.63 -6.06 0.22
N PRO A 19 -7.31 -5.77 1.49
CA PRO A 19 -6.37 -6.55 2.28
C PRO A 19 -7.03 -7.86 2.74
N ILE A 20 -6.54 -9.01 2.24
CA ILE A 20 -7.19 -10.30 2.52
C ILE A 20 -7.14 -10.70 4.00
N LYS A 21 -6.20 -10.14 4.78
CA LYS A 21 -6.12 -10.37 6.24
C LYS A 21 -7.39 -9.97 6.99
N VAL A 22 -8.19 -9.06 6.45
CA VAL A 22 -9.45 -8.59 7.07
C VAL A 22 -10.47 -9.72 7.13
N ASN A 23 -10.66 -10.42 6.02
CA ASN A 23 -11.42 -11.66 5.93
C ASN A 23 -10.94 -12.44 4.71
N GLN A 24 -10.20 -13.52 4.92
CA GLN A 24 -9.61 -14.34 3.87
C GLN A 24 -10.43 -15.58 3.52
N GLN A 25 -11.70 -15.63 3.92
CA GLN A 25 -12.60 -16.71 3.53
C GLN A 25 -12.76 -16.75 2.01
N ARG A 26 -12.54 -17.93 1.43
CA ARG A 26 -12.48 -18.11 -0.01
C ARG A 26 -13.69 -17.51 -0.73
N HIS A 27 -14.91 -17.83 -0.28
CA HIS A 27 -16.13 -17.35 -0.93
C HIS A 27 -16.23 -15.82 -0.93
N LEU A 28 -15.83 -15.15 0.17
CA LEU A 28 -15.81 -13.69 0.24
C LEU A 28 -14.84 -13.10 -0.78
N VAL A 29 -13.59 -13.60 -0.81
CA VAL A 29 -12.58 -13.11 -1.74
C VAL A 29 -12.98 -13.34 -3.19
N GLN A 30 -13.62 -14.51 -3.49
CA GLN A 30 -14.14 -14.80 -4.83
C GLN A 30 -15.20 -13.79 -5.27
N GLU A 31 -16.16 -13.46 -4.40
CA GLU A 31 -17.18 -12.47 -4.71
C GLU A 31 -16.60 -11.07 -4.87
N LEU A 32 -15.66 -10.68 -4.01
CA LEU A 32 -14.94 -9.39 -4.15
C LEU A 32 -14.22 -9.28 -5.49
N VAL A 33 -13.49 -10.30 -5.90
CA VAL A 33 -12.79 -10.32 -7.20
C VAL A 33 -13.78 -10.26 -8.34
N LYS A 34 -14.83 -11.08 -8.30
CA LYS A 34 -15.86 -11.15 -9.34
C LYS A 34 -16.58 -9.82 -9.54
N PHE A 35 -17.12 -9.22 -8.47
CA PHE A 35 -17.83 -7.96 -8.55
C PHE A 35 -16.91 -6.75 -8.67
N GLY A 36 -15.67 -6.89 -8.22
CA GLY A 36 -14.64 -5.85 -8.34
C GLY A 36 -14.04 -5.69 -9.74
N GLN A 37 -14.33 -6.59 -10.69
CA GLN A 37 -13.76 -6.54 -12.05
C GLN A 37 -14.02 -5.21 -12.76
N ALA A 38 -15.23 -4.69 -12.67
CA ALA A 38 -15.61 -3.42 -13.31
C ALA A 38 -14.81 -2.21 -12.80
N THR A 39 -14.25 -2.30 -11.59
CA THR A 39 -13.44 -1.26 -10.96
C THR A 39 -11.96 -1.63 -10.88
N THR A 40 -11.57 -2.76 -11.45
CA THR A 40 -10.21 -3.33 -11.34
C THR A 40 -9.72 -3.41 -9.88
N LEU A 41 -10.63 -3.88 -8.99
CA LEU A 41 -10.32 -4.07 -7.57
C LEU A 41 -9.13 -5.01 -7.42
N GLY A 42 -8.10 -4.54 -6.71
CA GLY A 42 -6.91 -5.29 -6.38
C GLY A 42 -7.01 -6.03 -5.04
N LEU A 43 -6.00 -6.80 -4.72
CA LEU A 43 -5.85 -7.46 -3.43
C LEU A 43 -4.51 -7.11 -2.79
N GLU A 44 -4.50 -6.97 -1.46
CA GLU A 44 -3.29 -6.82 -0.66
C GLU A 44 -3.01 -8.13 0.09
N CYS A 45 -1.73 -8.48 0.18
CA CYS A 45 -1.23 -9.57 1.00
C CYS A 45 -0.08 -9.08 1.89
N GLY A 46 -0.03 -9.57 3.13
CA GLY A 46 0.97 -9.21 4.14
C GLY A 46 1.95 -10.33 4.45
N SER A 47 1.88 -11.46 3.73
CA SER A 47 2.74 -12.62 3.91
C SER A 47 2.80 -13.48 2.64
N LYS A 48 3.82 -14.36 2.57
CA LYS A 48 3.96 -15.30 1.45
C LYS A 48 2.74 -16.23 1.29
N PRO A 49 2.18 -16.85 2.34
CA PRO A 49 0.97 -17.65 2.21
C PRO A 49 -0.22 -16.84 1.66
N GLU A 50 -0.40 -15.61 2.11
CA GLU A 50 -1.44 -14.73 1.58
C GLU A 50 -1.20 -14.40 0.10
N LEU A 51 0.05 -14.18 -0.32
CA LEU A 51 0.37 -13.97 -1.74
C LEU A 51 -0.05 -15.16 -2.60
N LEU A 52 0.21 -16.39 -2.14
CA LEU A 52 -0.19 -17.59 -2.87
C LEU A 52 -1.72 -17.69 -3.01
N VAL A 53 -2.46 -17.33 -1.96
CA VAL A 53 -3.93 -17.24 -2.02
C VAL A 53 -4.37 -16.17 -3.02
N VAL A 54 -3.79 -14.98 -2.95
CA VAL A 54 -4.09 -13.88 -3.86
C VAL A 54 -3.84 -14.27 -5.31
N LEU A 55 -2.69 -14.89 -5.61
CA LEU A 55 -2.36 -15.34 -6.96
C LEU A 55 -3.34 -16.38 -7.50
N ALA A 56 -3.82 -17.29 -6.63
CA ALA A 56 -4.81 -18.29 -7.00
C ALA A 56 -6.22 -17.70 -7.24
N MET A 57 -6.54 -16.59 -6.58
CA MET A 57 -7.89 -15.99 -6.61
C MET A 57 -8.02 -14.85 -7.63
N MET A 58 -6.91 -14.13 -7.91
CA MET A 58 -6.93 -12.94 -8.77
C MET A 58 -7.05 -13.34 -10.23
N GLY A 59 -8.24 -13.16 -10.80
CA GLY A 59 -8.51 -13.36 -12.23
C GLY A 59 -8.57 -12.08 -13.06
N THR A 60 -8.64 -10.92 -12.41
CA THR A 60 -8.79 -9.63 -13.09
C THR A 60 -7.47 -9.14 -13.65
N GLU A 61 -7.43 -8.86 -14.96
CA GLU A 61 -6.25 -8.28 -15.60
C GLU A 61 -5.97 -6.88 -15.05
N ASN A 62 -4.69 -6.53 -14.94
CA ASN A 62 -4.20 -5.22 -14.47
C ASN A 62 -4.66 -4.81 -13.06
N ALA A 63 -5.37 -5.68 -12.33
CA ALA A 63 -5.67 -5.44 -10.92
C ALA A 63 -4.38 -5.47 -10.10
N LEU A 64 -4.26 -4.52 -9.17
CA LEU A 64 -3.09 -4.42 -8.31
C LEU A 64 -3.02 -5.59 -7.33
N ILE A 65 -1.82 -6.15 -7.16
CA ILE A 65 -1.48 -7.00 -6.03
C ILE A 65 -0.39 -6.27 -5.24
N THR A 66 -0.72 -5.80 -4.03
CA THR A 66 0.26 -5.13 -3.18
C THR A 66 0.78 -6.08 -2.11
N CYS A 67 2.12 -6.25 -2.09
CA CYS A 67 2.82 -7.11 -1.15
C CYS A 67 3.37 -6.28 0.00
N ASN A 68 2.61 -6.21 1.09
CA ASN A 68 2.97 -5.53 2.34
C ASN A 68 3.59 -6.51 3.36
N GLY A 69 3.82 -6.04 4.58
CA GLY A 69 4.41 -6.83 5.67
C GLY A 69 5.91 -7.07 5.50
N PHE A 70 6.50 -7.75 6.45
CA PHE A 70 7.92 -8.12 6.42
C PHE A 70 8.15 -9.29 5.45
N LYS A 71 9.17 -9.16 4.63
CA LYS A 71 9.40 -10.10 3.53
C LYS A 71 10.70 -10.85 3.72
N ASP A 72 10.63 -12.16 3.56
CA ASP A 72 11.78 -13.02 3.35
C ASP A 72 12.09 -13.15 1.84
N VAL A 73 13.21 -13.81 1.55
CA VAL A 73 13.66 -14.04 0.16
C VAL A 73 12.60 -14.76 -0.67
N GLU A 74 11.96 -15.79 -0.12
CA GLU A 74 10.96 -16.58 -0.86
C GLU A 74 9.69 -15.78 -1.17
N TYR A 75 9.27 -14.88 -0.25
CA TYR A 75 8.14 -13.99 -0.50
C TYR A 75 8.47 -13.02 -1.64
N ILE A 76 9.65 -12.40 -1.61
CA ILE A 76 10.14 -11.48 -2.64
C ILE A 76 10.24 -12.20 -4.00
N GLU A 77 10.88 -13.36 -4.03
CA GLU A 77 11.01 -14.16 -5.25
C GLU A 77 9.66 -14.54 -5.85
N THR A 78 8.71 -14.98 -5.01
CA THR A 78 7.35 -15.29 -5.45
C THR A 78 6.64 -14.08 -6.03
N ALA A 79 6.79 -12.91 -5.41
CA ALA A 79 6.21 -11.65 -5.88
C ALA A 79 6.80 -11.23 -7.24
N ILE A 80 8.12 -11.34 -7.42
CA ILE A 80 8.79 -11.03 -8.69
C ILE A 80 8.37 -12.02 -9.79
N LEU A 81 8.33 -13.31 -9.47
CA LEU A 81 7.92 -14.34 -10.44
C LEU A 81 6.46 -14.19 -10.87
N SER A 82 5.58 -13.67 -9.99
CA SER A 82 4.18 -13.40 -10.34
C SER A 82 4.05 -12.40 -11.50
N GLN A 83 5.02 -11.50 -11.66
CA GLN A 83 5.04 -10.56 -12.79
C GLN A 83 5.29 -11.29 -14.13
N LYS A 84 6.07 -12.40 -14.15
CA LYS A 84 6.19 -13.26 -15.32
C LYS A 84 4.88 -13.91 -15.73
N LEU A 85 3.96 -14.08 -14.78
CA LEU A 85 2.61 -14.59 -15.03
C LEU A 85 1.63 -13.47 -15.46
N GLY A 86 2.14 -12.28 -15.77
CA GLY A 86 1.34 -11.12 -16.17
C GLY A 86 0.59 -10.45 -15.04
N ARG A 87 0.96 -10.68 -13.76
CA ARG A 87 0.33 -10.04 -12.61
C ARG A 87 0.92 -8.66 -12.36
N ASN A 88 0.07 -7.71 -12.01
CA ASN A 88 0.49 -6.36 -11.64
C ASN A 88 0.82 -6.31 -10.13
N THR A 89 1.96 -6.91 -9.76
CA THR A 89 2.39 -7.07 -8.38
C THR A 89 3.40 -6.01 -8.01
N ILE A 90 3.16 -5.30 -6.90
CA ILE A 90 4.05 -4.27 -6.35
C ILE A 90 4.55 -4.73 -4.99
N ILE A 91 5.88 -4.75 -4.81
CA ILE A 91 6.54 -5.10 -3.55
C ILE A 91 6.73 -3.83 -2.73
N VAL A 92 5.96 -3.69 -1.65
CA VAL A 92 6.02 -2.49 -0.79
C VAL A 92 7.06 -2.70 0.29
N VAL A 93 8.16 -1.97 0.21
CA VAL A 93 9.28 -2.03 1.14
C VAL A 93 8.86 -1.42 2.48
N ASP A 94 8.95 -2.21 3.54
CA ASP A 94 8.63 -1.80 4.91
C ASP A 94 9.91 -1.55 5.75
N ARG A 95 11.04 -2.11 5.33
CA ARG A 95 12.38 -1.94 5.92
C ARG A 95 13.44 -1.86 4.84
N VAL A 96 14.45 -1.00 5.02
CA VAL A 96 15.57 -0.83 4.07
C VAL A 96 16.27 -2.15 3.76
N ALA A 97 16.39 -3.05 4.75
CA ALA A 97 17.01 -4.37 4.57
C ALA A 97 16.31 -5.28 3.54
N GLU A 98 15.09 -4.97 3.13
CA GLU A 98 14.38 -5.71 2.07
C GLU A 98 14.90 -5.35 0.65
N LEU A 99 15.41 -4.14 0.45
CA LEU A 99 15.88 -3.68 -0.87
C LEU A 99 17.02 -4.52 -1.46
N PRO A 100 18.09 -4.85 -0.73
CA PRO A 100 19.15 -5.72 -1.26
C PRO A 100 18.60 -7.07 -1.73
N MET A 101 17.67 -7.67 -0.98
CA MET A 101 17.03 -8.94 -1.36
C MET A 101 16.19 -8.80 -2.65
N ILE A 102 15.46 -7.68 -2.80
CA ILE A 102 14.68 -7.39 -4.02
C ILE A 102 15.62 -7.22 -5.22
N ILE A 103 16.71 -6.48 -5.05
CA ILE A 103 17.71 -6.25 -6.11
C ILE A 103 18.37 -7.56 -6.54
N GLU A 104 18.75 -8.41 -5.59
CA GLU A 104 19.34 -9.71 -5.85
C GLU A 104 18.35 -10.62 -6.62
N ALA A 105 17.12 -10.69 -6.16
CA ALA A 105 16.08 -11.49 -6.83
C ALA A 105 15.76 -10.94 -8.24
N ALA A 106 15.72 -9.61 -8.41
CA ALA A 106 15.55 -8.97 -9.71
C ALA A 106 16.66 -9.38 -10.69
N LYS A 107 17.92 -9.36 -10.26
CA LYS A 107 19.06 -9.79 -11.04
C LYS A 107 18.99 -11.29 -11.35
N LYS A 108 18.68 -12.12 -10.35
CA LYS A 108 18.53 -13.58 -10.48
C LYS A 108 17.53 -13.96 -11.56
N PHE A 109 16.37 -13.30 -11.61
CA PHE A 109 15.30 -13.60 -12.55
C PHE A 109 15.32 -12.74 -13.82
N SER A 110 16.21 -11.75 -13.90
CA SER A 110 16.28 -10.77 -14.99
C SER A 110 14.94 -10.08 -15.21
N ILE A 111 14.32 -9.62 -14.12
CA ILE A 111 13.04 -8.88 -14.10
C ILE A 111 13.23 -7.58 -13.36
N LEU A 112 12.80 -6.46 -13.96
CA LEU A 112 12.66 -5.22 -13.24
C LEU A 112 11.39 -5.29 -12.38
N PRO A 113 11.50 -5.35 -11.03
CA PRO A 113 10.34 -5.45 -10.18
C PRO A 113 9.61 -4.12 -10.08
N LYS A 114 8.33 -4.15 -9.72
CA LYS A 114 7.61 -2.97 -9.29
C LYS A 114 7.76 -2.81 -7.79
N ILE A 115 8.24 -1.66 -7.37
CA ILE A 115 8.58 -1.37 -5.97
C ILE A 115 7.69 -0.24 -5.45
N GLY A 116 7.22 -0.40 -4.23
CA GLY A 116 6.64 0.66 -3.42
C GLY A 116 7.51 0.94 -2.20
N LEU A 117 7.44 2.13 -1.65
CA LEU A 117 8.02 2.46 -0.35
C LEU A 117 6.89 2.78 0.63
N ARG A 118 6.94 2.19 1.82
CA ARG A 118 6.02 2.54 2.90
C ARG A 118 6.63 3.64 3.75
N ALA A 119 6.04 4.84 3.70
CA ALA A 119 6.48 5.97 4.49
C ALA A 119 5.91 5.94 5.91
N LYS A 120 6.75 6.21 6.89
CA LYS A 120 6.35 6.51 8.25
C LYS A 120 6.03 8.00 8.34
N LEU A 121 4.75 8.34 8.54
CA LEU A 121 4.30 9.72 8.67
C LEU A 121 4.50 10.22 10.11
N HIS A 122 4.80 11.51 10.24
CA HIS A 122 4.85 12.20 11.54
C HIS A 122 3.44 12.55 12.05
N THR A 123 2.48 12.74 11.15
CA THR A 123 1.07 12.97 11.52
C THR A 123 0.57 11.82 12.37
N LYS A 124 0.22 12.13 13.61
CA LYS A 124 -0.33 11.14 14.54
C LYS A 124 -1.73 10.74 14.09
N GLY A 125 -1.95 9.44 13.91
CA GLY A 125 -3.30 8.90 13.84
C GLY A 125 -4.04 9.18 15.14
N ALA A 126 -5.33 9.46 15.07
CA ALA A 126 -6.20 9.48 16.25
C ALA A 126 -6.88 8.12 16.35
N GLY A 127 -6.92 7.53 17.54
CA GLY A 127 -7.61 6.25 17.78
C GLY A 127 -6.91 5.33 18.77
N LYS A 128 -7.50 4.18 19.07
CA LYS A 128 -6.98 3.18 20.04
C LYS A 128 -5.56 2.64 19.73
N TRP A 129 -5.08 2.83 18.51
CA TRP A 129 -3.80 2.33 18.01
C TRP A 129 -2.80 3.45 17.67
N ILE A 130 -2.80 4.53 18.47
CA ILE A 130 -1.87 5.68 18.31
C ILE A 130 -0.41 5.22 18.23
N ASP A 131 -0.03 4.17 18.93
CA ASP A 131 1.35 3.65 18.95
C ASP A 131 1.76 2.92 17.65
N SER A 132 0.82 2.66 16.75
CA SER A 132 1.11 2.06 15.44
C SER A 132 1.34 3.09 14.32
N SER A 133 1.22 4.38 14.64
CA SER A 133 1.42 5.51 13.71
C SER A 133 2.37 6.56 14.30
N GLY A 134 2.89 7.46 13.46
CA GLY A 134 3.86 8.48 13.87
C GLY A 134 5.28 7.92 14.08
N ASP A 135 6.17 8.71 14.69
CA ASP A 135 7.59 8.39 14.88
C ASP A 135 7.85 7.08 15.64
N ARG A 136 6.93 6.66 16.49
CA ARG A 136 7.02 5.41 17.25
C ARG A 136 6.51 4.19 16.50
N SER A 137 5.97 4.36 15.29
CA SER A 137 5.55 3.23 14.47
C SER A 137 6.71 2.28 14.22
N LYS A 138 6.48 0.99 14.44
CA LYS A 138 7.44 -0.07 14.06
C LYS A 138 7.40 -0.42 12.56
N PHE A 139 6.51 0.21 11.81
CA PHE A 139 6.29 -0.04 10.39
C PHE A 139 6.67 1.16 9.55
N GLY A 140 7.19 0.88 8.36
CA GLY A 140 7.53 1.88 7.38
C GLY A 140 8.88 2.54 7.60
N LEU A 141 9.32 3.22 6.57
CA LEU A 141 10.61 3.90 6.46
C LEU A 141 10.52 5.34 6.99
N THR A 142 11.51 5.74 7.74
CA THR A 142 11.73 7.16 8.07
C THR A 142 12.12 7.95 6.82
N THR A 143 12.07 9.28 6.89
CA THR A 143 12.50 10.15 5.79
C THR A 143 13.95 9.85 5.35
N LEU A 144 14.85 9.61 6.29
CA LEU A 144 16.23 9.26 6.00
C LEU A 144 16.33 7.93 5.26
N GLU A 145 15.64 6.90 5.74
CA GLU A 145 15.60 5.58 5.11
C GLU A 145 14.97 5.62 3.70
N ILE A 146 14.00 6.50 3.47
CA ILE A 146 13.44 6.72 2.13
C ILE A 146 14.49 7.32 1.18
N VAL A 147 15.27 8.30 1.63
CA VAL A 147 16.36 8.87 0.84
C VAL A 147 17.41 7.81 0.55
N GLU A 148 17.83 7.02 1.55
CA GLU A 148 18.76 5.91 1.38
C GLU A 148 18.26 4.88 0.37
N ALA A 149 16.98 4.55 0.43
CA ALA A 149 16.33 3.63 -0.50
C ALA A 149 16.39 4.14 -1.95
N VAL A 150 16.08 5.43 -2.16
CA VAL A 150 16.17 6.07 -3.49
C VAL A 150 17.60 6.07 -4.01
N GLU A 151 18.58 6.44 -3.19
CA GLU A 151 19.98 6.46 -3.60
C GLU A 151 20.52 5.04 -3.93
N LEU A 152 20.08 4.03 -3.18
CA LEU A 152 20.39 2.63 -3.49
C LEU A 152 19.80 2.22 -4.85
N LEU A 153 18.53 2.54 -5.09
CA LEU A 153 17.87 2.24 -6.37
C LEU A 153 18.53 2.98 -7.56
N LYS A 154 18.97 4.23 -7.36
CA LYS A 154 19.77 4.96 -8.37
C LYS A 154 21.07 4.26 -8.68
N LYS A 155 21.83 3.89 -7.64
CA LYS A 155 23.11 3.19 -7.77
C LYS A 155 23.00 1.89 -8.57
N GLU A 156 21.89 1.17 -8.38
CA GLU A 156 21.62 -0.09 -9.06
C GLU A 156 20.92 0.08 -10.42
N ASN A 157 20.71 1.33 -10.89
CA ASN A 157 19.96 1.67 -12.10
C ASN A 157 18.52 1.10 -12.12
N MET A 158 17.87 1.08 -10.96
CA MET A 158 16.53 0.53 -10.76
C MET A 158 15.53 1.58 -10.25
N LEU A 159 15.84 2.88 -10.32
CA LEU A 159 14.93 3.92 -9.82
C LEU A 159 13.59 3.93 -10.54
N GLU A 160 13.55 3.54 -11.80
CA GLU A 160 12.31 3.43 -12.58
C GLU A 160 11.35 2.33 -12.07
N ALA A 161 11.86 1.39 -11.27
CA ALA A 161 11.07 0.37 -10.59
C ALA A 161 10.19 0.94 -9.47
N LEU A 162 10.53 2.13 -8.95
CA LEU A 162 9.79 2.78 -7.86
C LEU A 162 8.52 3.45 -8.40
N GLU A 163 7.39 2.74 -8.26
CA GLU A 163 6.09 3.15 -8.81
C GLU A 163 5.07 3.56 -7.74
N LEU A 164 5.26 3.21 -6.46
CA LEU A 164 4.25 3.39 -5.43
C LEU A 164 4.80 4.00 -4.14
N LEU A 165 4.07 4.96 -3.59
CA LEU A 165 4.23 5.42 -2.22
C LEU A 165 3.04 4.90 -1.40
N HIS A 166 3.31 4.19 -0.30
CA HIS A 166 2.30 3.73 0.64
C HIS A 166 2.50 4.39 2.01
N PHE A 167 1.39 4.65 2.70
CA PHE A 167 1.37 4.95 4.12
C PHE A 167 0.08 4.45 4.76
N HIS A 168 0.11 4.22 6.07
CA HIS A 168 -1.06 3.79 6.83
C HIS A 168 -1.11 4.53 8.16
N ILE A 169 -2.20 5.23 8.39
CA ILE A 169 -2.34 6.16 9.53
C ILE A 169 -2.95 5.51 10.77
N GLY A 170 -3.29 4.23 10.71
CA GLY A 170 -3.87 3.50 11.82
C GLY A 170 -5.24 2.89 11.52
N SER A 171 -5.98 2.53 12.56
CA SER A 171 -7.28 1.89 12.47
C SER A 171 -8.30 2.67 13.29
N GLN A 172 -9.58 2.65 12.87
CA GLN A 172 -10.68 3.33 13.55
C GLN A 172 -10.38 4.83 13.76
N ILE A 173 -10.02 5.53 12.69
CA ILE A 173 -9.69 6.95 12.70
C ILE A 173 -10.98 7.76 12.83
N PRO A 174 -11.23 8.43 13.97
CA PRO A 174 -12.51 9.09 14.19
C PRO A 174 -12.58 10.48 13.58
N SER A 175 -11.44 11.07 13.19
CA SER A 175 -11.37 12.46 12.77
C SER A 175 -10.90 12.63 11.33
N ILE A 176 -11.71 13.31 10.53
CA ILE A 176 -11.36 13.69 9.15
C ILE A 176 -10.12 14.60 9.10
N SER A 177 -9.84 15.37 10.14
CA SER A 177 -8.65 16.24 10.19
C SER A 177 -7.36 15.40 10.19
N SER A 178 -7.34 14.26 10.90
CA SER A 178 -6.21 13.33 10.89
C SER A 178 -6.00 12.72 9.49
N VAL A 179 -7.09 12.34 8.82
CA VAL A 179 -7.03 11.83 7.44
C VAL A 179 -6.47 12.90 6.49
N LYS A 180 -7.00 14.13 6.56
CA LYS A 180 -6.51 15.25 5.72
C LYS A 180 -5.05 15.61 6.01
N GLY A 181 -4.64 15.60 7.28
CA GLY A 181 -3.25 15.84 7.67
C GLY A 181 -2.29 14.83 7.06
N SER A 182 -2.62 13.55 7.17
CA SER A 182 -1.82 12.45 6.61
C SER A 182 -1.76 12.47 5.10
N LEU A 183 -2.87 12.77 4.42
CA LEU A 183 -2.89 12.94 2.96
C LEU A 183 -1.98 14.10 2.52
N LYS A 184 -1.99 15.21 3.25
CA LYS A 184 -1.13 16.36 2.96
C LYS A 184 0.34 16.04 3.16
N GLU A 185 0.69 15.29 4.19
CA GLU A 185 2.07 14.84 4.43
C GLU A 185 2.50 13.81 3.37
N GLY A 186 1.66 12.81 3.09
CA GLY A 186 1.93 11.82 2.03
C GLY A 186 2.11 12.46 0.65
N ALA A 187 1.34 13.49 0.32
CA ALA A 187 1.48 14.23 -0.93
C ALA A 187 2.85 14.94 -1.02
N ARG A 188 3.40 15.42 0.09
CA ARG A 188 4.76 15.99 0.12
C ARG A 188 5.81 14.91 -0.18
N PHE A 189 5.72 13.74 0.48
CA PHE A 189 6.61 12.63 0.17
C PHE A 189 6.53 12.23 -1.31
N TYR A 190 5.31 12.17 -1.87
CA TYR A 190 5.10 11.84 -3.27
C TYR A 190 5.78 12.84 -4.21
N THR A 191 5.62 14.14 -3.95
CA THR A 191 6.24 15.20 -4.78
C THR A 191 7.76 15.21 -4.66
N GLU A 192 8.32 15.01 -3.46
CA GLU A 192 9.76 14.93 -3.25
C GLU A 192 10.36 13.70 -3.94
N LEU A 193 9.76 12.55 -3.82
CA LEU A 193 10.20 11.33 -4.53
C LEU A 193 10.18 11.52 -6.04
N HIS A 194 9.15 12.19 -6.56
CA HIS A 194 9.09 12.53 -7.97
C HIS A 194 10.21 13.51 -8.38
N ALA A 195 10.49 14.52 -7.55
CA ALA A 195 11.60 15.46 -7.77
C ALA A 195 12.97 14.77 -7.72
N MET A 196 13.10 13.69 -6.93
CA MET A 196 14.30 12.84 -6.90
C MET A 196 14.44 11.93 -8.13
N GLY A 197 13.45 11.91 -9.03
CA GLY A 197 13.46 11.18 -10.30
C GLY A 197 12.67 9.87 -10.30
N ALA A 198 11.96 9.53 -9.21
CA ALA A 198 11.10 8.35 -9.19
C ALA A 198 9.89 8.52 -10.13
N LYS A 199 9.51 7.43 -10.81
CA LYS A 199 8.36 7.40 -11.72
C LYS A 199 7.09 6.91 -11.01
N LEU A 200 6.73 7.56 -9.90
CA LEU A 200 5.57 7.18 -9.11
C LEU A 200 4.28 7.26 -9.93
N GLN A 201 3.52 6.18 -9.89
CA GLN A 201 2.21 6.04 -10.52
C GLN A 201 1.08 5.96 -9.49
N TYR A 202 1.39 5.48 -8.27
CA TYR A 202 0.40 5.20 -7.25
C TYR A 202 0.74 5.89 -5.93
N MET A 203 -0.29 6.43 -5.29
CA MET A 203 -0.26 6.82 -3.89
C MET A 203 -1.29 5.97 -3.14
N ASP A 204 -0.80 4.99 -2.39
CA ASP A 204 -1.62 4.12 -1.56
C ASP A 204 -1.76 4.73 -0.17
N VAL A 205 -2.92 5.24 0.12
CA VAL A 205 -3.22 5.97 1.35
C VAL A 205 -3.61 5.06 2.52
N GLY A 206 -3.49 3.75 2.33
CA GLY A 206 -3.90 2.76 3.32
C GLY A 206 -5.40 2.73 3.54
N GLY A 207 -5.79 2.39 4.76
CA GLY A 207 -7.18 2.35 5.18
C GLY A 207 -7.35 2.90 6.59
N GLY A 208 -8.27 2.31 7.35
CA GLY A 208 -8.46 2.63 8.76
C GLY A 208 -9.50 3.70 9.04
N LEU A 209 -10.34 4.05 8.07
CA LEU A 209 -11.50 4.90 8.31
C LEU A 209 -12.36 4.30 9.43
N GLY A 210 -12.86 5.16 10.32
CA GLY A 210 -13.69 4.75 11.44
C GLY A 210 -15.04 4.22 10.98
N VAL A 211 -15.52 3.20 11.69
CA VAL A 211 -16.84 2.60 11.50
C VAL A 211 -17.52 2.51 12.85
N ASP A 212 -18.75 2.96 12.94
CA ASP A 212 -19.61 2.75 14.09
C ASP A 212 -20.28 1.36 13.95
N TYR A 213 -19.75 0.38 14.66
CA TYR A 213 -20.18 -1.02 14.53
C TYR A 213 -21.55 -1.32 15.14
N ASP A 214 -21.94 -0.57 16.14
CA ASP A 214 -23.20 -0.80 16.88
C ASP A 214 -24.25 0.30 16.68
N GLY A 215 -23.91 1.35 15.95
CA GLY A 215 -24.81 2.48 15.70
C GLY A 215 -25.10 3.34 16.93
N SER A 216 -24.35 3.13 18.00
CA SER A 216 -24.63 3.82 19.29
C SER A 216 -24.16 5.29 19.30
N GLY A 217 -23.25 5.66 18.39
CA GLY A 217 -22.60 6.96 18.39
C GLY A 217 -21.77 7.22 19.65
N ALA A 218 -21.39 6.16 20.37
CA ALA A 218 -20.58 6.28 21.57
C ALA A 218 -19.22 6.91 21.23
N THR A 219 -18.66 7.66 22.20
CA THR A 219 -17.45 8.48 22.00
C THR A 219 -16.24 7.73 21.45
N ASP A 220 -16.11 6.44 21.75
CA ASP A 220 -15.01 5.60 21.29
C ASP A 220 -15.17 5.05 19.85
N SER A 221 -16.40 5.07 19.32
CA SER A 221 -16.73 4.62 17.96
C SER A 221 -17.32 5.74 17.10
N SER A 222 -17.53 6.95 17.66
CA SER A 222 -18.06 8.07 16.90
C SER A 222 -17.02 8.63 15.93
N ILE A 223 -17.49 8.87 14.70
CA ILE A 223 -16.70 9.52 13.65
C ILE A 223 -17.33 10.87 13.30
N ASN A 224 -16.51 11.83 12.92
CA ASN A 224 -16.98 13.16 12.53
C ASN A 224 -17.11 13.35 11.01
N TYR A 225 -17.22 12.25 10.28
CA TYR A 225 -17.37 12.24 8.82
C TYR A 225 -18.18 11.02 8.37
N THR A 226 -18.64 11.03 7.13
CA THR A 226 -19.26 9.90 6.44
C THR A 226 -18.47 9.58 5.16
N CYS A 227 -18.50 8.33 4.75
CA CYS A 227 -17.88 7.86 3.51
C CYS A 227 -18.81 7.98 2.31
#